data_f38624659e86ad640e2c477a5d1ad48d
#
_entry.id   f38624659e86ad640e2c477a5d1ad48d
#
_cell.length_a   1.000
_cell.length_b   1.000
_cell.length_c   1.000
_cell.angle_alpha   90.00
_cell.angle_beta   90.00
_cell.angle_gamma   90.00
#
_symmetry.space_group_name_H-M   'P 1'
#
loop_
_entity.id
_entity.type
_entity.pdbx_description
1 polymer ?
#
loop_
_entity_poly.entity_id
_entity_poly.type
_entity_poly.pdbx_seq_one_letter_code
_entity_poly.pdbx_strand_id
1 'polypeptide(L)'
;MTVLRGSQKSLILIARQYGIHIGPNDIPDKFKIEDKELNSDEMCQLASSFEMKAKMVKINDKELIDLLLKKQQILKLKNGRYIIAMRIIVNQAKERTLLFLDVGNPNPKPQQIAIEELKKAWLGEIILIKPKLKLFEETSEFSISWLIGEM
;
A
#
# COMPACT_ATOMS: atom_id res chain seq x y z
N MET A 1 -12.13 -19.68 -12.46
CA MET A 1 -11.23 -18.52 -12.54
C MET A 1 -11.10 -17.88 -11.18
N THR A 2 -9.89 -17.64 -10.76
CA THR A 2 -9.64 -17.04 -9.44
C THR A 2 -9.76 -15.53 -9.51
N VAL A 3 -10.54 -14.98 -8.59
CA VAL A 3 -10.69 -13.52 -8.49
C VAL A 3 -9.70 -13.01 -7.44
N LEU A 4 -8.89 -12.05 -7.83
CA LEU A 4 -7.93 -11.46 -6.90
C LEU A 4 -8.64 -10.55 -5.90
N ARG A 5 -8.14 -10.58 -4.68
CA ARG A 5 -8.64 -9.71 -3.62
C ARG A 5 -7.92 -8.36 -3.66
N GLY A 6 -8.36 -7.45 -2.82
CA GLY A 6 -7.76 -6.12 -2.74
C GLY A 6 -6.29 -6.17 -2.36
N SER A 7 -5.89 -7.15 -1.54
CA SER A 7 -4.48 -7.29 -1.17
C SER A 7 -3.59 -7.50 -2.40
N GLN A 8 -3.92 -8.50 -3.23
CA GLN A 8 -3.13 -8.76 -4.44
C GLN A 8 -3.23 -7.61 -5.42
N LYS A 9 -4.44 -7.06 -5.61
CA LYS A 9 -4.64 -5.96 -6.55
C LYS A 9 -3.87 -4.71 -6.14
N SER A 10 -3.82 -4.40 -4.85
CA SER A 10 -3.08 -3.23 -4.39
C SER A 10 -1.59 -3.39 -4.66
N LEU A 11 -1.06 -4.60 -4.47
CA LEU A 11 0.34 -4.86 -4.75
C LEU A 11 0.65 -4.69 -6.24
N ILE A 12 -0.24 -5.20 -7.10
CA ILE A 12 -0.07 -5.06 -8.54
C ILE A 12 -0.03 -3.59 -8.96
N LEU A 13 -0.93 -2.79 -8.40
CA LEU A 13 -0.99 -1.37 -8.74
C LEU A 13 0.22 -0.60 -8.25
N ILE A 14 0.67 -0.88 -7.03
CA ILE A 14 1.86 -0.21 -6.50
C ILE A 14 3.10 -0.64 -7.28
N ALA A 15 3.21 -1.93 -7.63
CA ALA A 15 4.33 -2.42 -8.42
C ALA A 15 4.45 -1.68 -9.75
N ARG A 16 3.31 -1.39 -10.37
CA ARG A 16 3.31 -0.69 -11.64
C ARG A 16 3.94 0.70 -11.53
N GLN A 17 3.80 1.34 -10.39
CA GLN A 17 4.42 2.65 -10.17
C GLN A 17 5.94 2.58 -10.16
N TYR A 18 6.49 1.39 -9.90
CA TYR A 18 7.93 1.15 -9.96
C TYR A 18 8.36 0.52 -11.27
N GLY A 19 7.46 0.46 -12.27
CA GLY A 19 7.78 -0.14 -13.54
C GLY A 19 7.73 -1.65 -13.57
N ILE A 20 7.20 -2.26 -12.52
CA ILE A 20 7.09 -3.71 -12.43
C ILE A 20 5.68 -4.11 -12.84
N HIS A 21 5.58 -4.87 -13.93
CA HIS A 21 4.28 -5.27 -14.47
C HIS A 21 3.97 -6.70 -14.07
N ILE A 22 2.93 -6.85 -13.25
CA ILE A 22 2.50 -8.15 -12.74
C ILE A 22 1.10 -8.41 -13.28
N GLY A 23 0.95 -9.52 -14.02
CA GLY A 23 -0.38 -9.92 -14.48
C GLY A 23 -1.07 -10.76 -13.42
N PRO A 24 -2.41 -10.88 -13.49
CA PRO A 24 -3.14 -11.69 -12.53
C PRO A 24 -2.67 -13.14 -12.48
N ASN A 25 -2.21 -13.66 -13.61
CA ASN A 25 -1.74 -15.04 -13.69
C ASN A 25 -0.34 -15.22 -13.13
N ASP A 26 0.36 -14.14 -12.86
CA ASP A 26 1.71 -14.20 -12.30
C ASP A 26 1.71 -14.41 -10.80
N ILE A 27 0.56 -14.27 -10.16
CA ILE A 27 0.46 -14.46 -8.72
C ILE A 27 0.56 -15.96 -8.42
N PRO A 28 1.50 -16.39 -7.57
CA PRO A 28 1.59 -17.81 -7.21
C PRO A 28 0.32 -18.30 -6.54
N ASP A 29 -0.02 -19.57 -6.81
CA ASP A 29 -1.28 -20.13 -6.31
C ASP A 29 -1.43 -20.06 -4.81
N LYS A 30 -0.34 -20.18 -4.07
CA LYS A 30 -0.41 -20.11 -2.61
C LYS A 30 -0.89 -18.76 -2.10
N PHE A 31 -0.87 -17.74 -2.95
CA PHE A 31 -1.34 -16.40 -2.59
C PHE A 31 -2.69 -16.08 -3.22
N LYS A 32 -3.31 -17.03 -3.92
CA LYS A 32 -4.62 -16.84 -4.52
C LYS A 32 -5.69 -17.39 -3.59
N ILE A 33 -5.86 -16.73 -2.46
CA ILE A 33 -6.82 -17.15 -1.45
C ILE A 33 -8.14 -16.46 -1.76
N GLU A 34 -9.18 -17.24 -1.98
CA GLU A 34 -10.44 -16.70 -2.49
C GLU A 34 -11.32 -16.07 -1.42
N ASP A 35 -11.24 -16.54 -0.20
CA ASP A 35 -12.19 -16.16 0.84
C ASP A 35 -11.66 -15.16 1.85
N LYS A 36 -10.45 -14.69 1.70
CA LYS A 36 -9.90 -13.70 2.62
C LYS A 36 -8.76 -12.92 1.98
N GLU A 37 -8.47 -11.76 2.58
CA GLU A 37 -7.32 -10.98 2.17
C GLU A 37 -6.04 -11.59 2.72
N LEU A 38 -4.92 -11.30 2.05
CA LEU A 38 -3.62 -11.71 2.58
C LEU A 38 -3.31 -10.89 3.83
N ASN A 39 -2.64 -11.52 4.79
CA ASN A 39 -2.17 -10.76 5.94
C ASN A 39 -0.88 -10.02 5.57
N SER A 40 -0.34 -9.22 6.51
CA SER A 40 0.83 -8.40 6.19
C SER A 40 2.06 -9.25 5.87
N ASP A 41 2.25 -10.37 6.56
CA ASP A 41 3.38 -11.26 6.26
C ASP A 41 3.26 -11.84 4.86
N GLU A 42 2.07 -12.27 4.49
CA GLU A 42 1.83 -12.80 3.15
C GLU A 42 2.04 -11.75 2.07
N MET A 43 1.63 -10.51 2.35
CA MET A 43 1.86 -9.41 1.43
C MET A 43 3.36 -9.18 1.21
N CYS A 44 4.13 -9.24 2.28
CA CYS A 44 5.57 -9.05 2.17
C CYS A 44 6.23 -10.19 1.40
N GLN A 45 5.78 -11.43 1.61
CA GLN A 45 6.30 -12.58 0.88
C GLN A 45 5.97 -12.47 -0.61
N LEU A 46 4.75 -12.07 -0.91
CA LEU A 46 4.34 -11.92 -2.31
C LEU A 46 5.17 -10.84 -3.00
N ALA A 47 5.37 -9.71 -2.34
CA ALA A 47 6.19 -8.64 -2.89
C ALA A 47 7.61 -9.14 -3.18
N SER A 48 8.16 -9.95 -2.28
CA SER A 48 9.50 -10.48 -2.45
C SER A 48 9.62 -11.36 -3.70
N SER A 49 8.56 -12.08 -4.06
CA SER A 49 8.60 -12.89 -5.27
C SER A 49 8.64 -12.08 -6.55
N PHE A 50 8.39 -10.78 -6.49
CA PHE A 50 8.44 -9.90 -7.66
C PHE A 50 9.55 -8.88 -7.55
N GLU A 51 10.63 -9.22 -6.85
CA GLU A 51 11.80 -8.36 -6.72
C GLU A 51 11.48 -7.04 -6.05
N MET A 52 10.59 -7.09 -5.08
CA MET A 52 10.28 -5.93 -4.26
C MET A 52 10.50 -6.28 -2.79
N LYS A 53 10.81 -5.27 -2.00
CA LYS A 53 10.86 -5.39 -0.55
C LYS A 53 9.63 -4.74 0.02
N ALA A 54 8.99 -5.40 0.94
CA ALA A 54 7.82 -4.87 1.61
C ALA A 54 7.95 -5.05 3.11
N LYS A 55 7.42 -4.10 3.83
CA LYS A 55 7.48 -4.13 5.29
C LYS A 55 6.23 -3.46 5.84
N MET A 56 5.60 -4.11 6.80
CA MET A 56 4.47 -3.50 7.49
C MET A 56 5.02 -2.59 8.58
N VAL A 57 4.61 -1.34 8.58
CA VAL A 57 5.02 -0.39 9.60
C VAL A 57 3.80 0.36 10.10
N LYS A 58 3.96 0.97 11.27
CA LYS A 58 2.90 1.74 11.88
C LYS A 58 3.31 3.20 11.88
N ILE A 59 2.41 4.05 11.37
CA ILE A 59 2.68 5.48 11.26
C ILE A 59 1.48 6.26 11.75
N ASN A 60 1.66 7.56 11.95
CA ASN A 60 0.56 8.44 12.28
C ASN A 60 0.08 9.18 11.03
N ASP A 61 -0.96 10.00 11.19
CA ASP A 61 -1.54 10.69 10.04
C ASP A 61 -0.58 11.71 9.42
N LYS A 62 0.27 12.33 10.22
CA LYS A 62 1.25 13.28 9.69
C LYS A 62 2.28 12.58 8.81
N GLU A 63 2.74 11.42 9.27
CA GLU A 63 3.70 10.64 8.48
C GLU A 63 3.07 10.15 7.19
N LEU A 64 1.79 9.79 7.24
CA LEU A 64 1.07 9.40 6.03
C LEU A 64 1.04 10.53 5.02
N ILE A 65 0.73 11.74 5.48
CA ILE A 65 0.67 12.90 4.60
C ILE A 65 2.02 13.11 3.92
N ASP A 66 3.11 13.01 4.67
CA ASP A 66 4.45 13.18 4.11
C ASP A 66 4.77 12.12 3.08
N LEU A 67 4.40 10.86 3.35
CA LEU A 67 4.66 9.78 2.40
C LEU A 67 3.86 9.96 1.12
N LEU A 68 2.62 10.43 1.23
CA LEU A 68 1.77 10.60 0.06
C LEU A 68 2.24 11.72 -0.86
N LEU A 69 3.06 12.63 -0.36
CA LEU A 69 3.68 13.63 -1.22
C LEU A 69 4.66 13.01 -2.20
N LYS A 70 5.16 11.83 -1.89
CA LYS A 70 6.15 11.15 -2.73
C LYS A 70 5.55 10.01 -3.54
N LYS A 71 4.75 9.16 -2.91
CA LYS A 71 4.21 7.95 -3.51
C LYS A 71 2.88 7.60 -2.90
N GLN A 72 2.07 6.88 -3.65
CA GLN A 72 0.86 6.28 -3.10
C GLN A 72 1.24 5.16 -2.14
N GLN A 73 0.38 4.89 -1.17
CA GLN A 73 0.69 3.92 -0.12
C GLN A 73 -0.44 2.91 0.03
N ILE A 74 -0.09 1.70 0.42
CA ILE A 74 -1.09 0.67 0.75
C ILE A 74 -1.36 0.75 2.25
N LEU A 75 -2.62 1.00 2.59
CA LEU A 75 -3.05 1.04 3.97
C LEU A 75 -3.82 -0.24 4.32
N LYS A 76 -3.53 -0.79 5.50
CA LYS A 76 -4.28 -1.92 6.01
C LYS A 76 -5.26 -1.42 7.04
N LEU A 77 -6.54 -1.65 6.80
CA LEU A 77 -7.60 -1.19 7.70
C LEU A 77 -7.83 -2.18 8.83
N LYS A 78 -8.55 -1.74 9.86
CA LYS A 78 -8.84 -2.58 11.01
C LYS A 78 -9.56 -3.87 10.65
N ASN A 79 -10.38 -3.84 9.60
CA ASN A 79 -11.13 -5.01 9.17
C ASN A 79 -10.31 -5.96 8.30
N GLY A 80 -9.02 -5.69 8.11
CA GLY A 80 -8.16 -6.53 7.29
C GLY A 80 -8.15 -6.19 5.81
N ARG A 81 -8.97 -5.24 5.39
CA ARG A 81 -8.98 -4.83 3.98
C ARG A 81 -7.84 -3.87 3.69
N TYR A 82 -7.46 -3.82 2.43
CA TYR A 82 -6.39 -2.94 1.97
C TYR A 82 -6.96 -1.91 1.02
N ILE A 83 -6.50 -0.68 1.17
CA ILE A 83 -6.84 0.40 0.25
C ILE A 83 -5.55 1.06 -0.20
N ILE A 84 -5.62 1.75 -1.33
CA ILE A 84 -4.48 2.55 -1.80
C ILE A 84 -4.78 4.00 -1.51
N ALA A 85 -3.99 4.58 -0.62
CA ALA A 85 -4.07 6.00 -0.31
C ALA A 85 -3.36 6.76 -1.44
N MET A 86 -4.05 7.69 -2.06
CA MET A 86 -3.54 8.38 -3.23
C MET A 86 -2.97 9.76 -2.88
N ARG A 87 -3.74 10.57 -2.21
CA ARG A 87 -3.27 11.91 -1.81
C ARG A 87 -4.23 12.52 -0.81
N ILE A 88 -3.78 13.60 -0.20
CA ILE A 88 -4.59 14.37 0.74
C ILE A 88 -5.15 15.58 0.00
N ILE A 89 -6.44 15.82 0.18
CA ILE A 89 -7.13 16.97 -0.38
C ILE A 89 -7.53 17.88 0.78
N VAL A 90 -7.26 19.16 0.65
CA VAL A 90 -7.67 20.14 1.66
C VAL A 90 -8.79 20.96 1.06
N ASN A 91 -9.95 20.95 1.70
CA ASN A 91 -11.10 21.68 1.19
C ASN A 91 -11.05 23.14 1.65
N GLN A 92 -12.08 23.91 1.29
CA GLN A 92 -12.12 25.33 1.62
C GLN A 92 -12.18 25.60 3.12
N ALA A 93 -12.75 24.67 3.86
CA ALA A 93 -12.81 24.76 5.32
C ALA A 93 -11.52 24.30 5.98
N LYS A 94 -10.48 24.00 5.18
CA LYS A 94 -9.19 23.50 5.63
C LYS A 94 -9.27 22.13 6.28
N GLU A 95 -10.32 21.39 5.98
CA GLU A 95 -10.42 20.01 6.43
C GLU A 95 -9.65 19.10 5.49
N ARG A 96 -8.95 18.15 6.08
CA ARG A 96 -8.15 17.20 5.31
C ARG A 96 -8.95 15.97 4.99
N THR A 97 -8.90 15.57 3.73
CA THR A 97 -9.63 14.42 3.22
C THR A 97 -8.64 13.54 2.48
N LEU A 98 -8.72 12.24 2.73
CA LEU A 98 -7.90 11.28 2.01
C LEU A 98 -8.64 10.84 0.75
N LEU A 99 -7.97 10.97 -0.40
CA LEU A 99 -8.44 10.36 -1.64
C LEU A 99 -7.84 8.97 -1.72
N PHE A 100 -8.67 7.96 -1.85
CA PHE A 100 -8.19 6.59 -1.85
C PHE A 100 -8.96 5.74 -2.84
N LEU A 101 -8.38 4.57 -3.12
CA LEU A 101 -8.98 3.58 -4.02
C LEU A 101 -9.18 2.28 -3.27
N ASP A 102 -10.41 1.80 -3.22
CA ASP A 102 -10.73 0.50 -2.63
C ASP A 102 -10.66 -0.55 -3.73
N VAL A 103 -9.46 -1.12 -3.92
CA VAL A 103 -9.21 -2.02 -5.04
C VAL A 103 -9.85 -3.38 -4.86
N GLY A 104 -10.39 -3.69 -3.68
CA GLY A 104 -11.16 -4.90 -3.48
C GLY A 104 -12.53 -4.84 -4.12
N ASN A 105 -12.95 -3.65 -4.49
CA ASN A 105 -14.23 -3.44 -5.16
C ASN A 105 -14.10 -3.87 -6.63
N PRO A 106 -15.09 -4.57 -7.21
CA PRO A 106 -15.02 -4.94 -8.64
C PRO A 106 -14.85 -3.77 -9.58
N ASN A 107 -15.43 -2.61 -9.23
CA ASN A 107 -15.28 -1.39 -10.00
C ASN A 107 -14.68 -0.30 -9.12
N PRO A 108 -13.38 -0.36 -8.88
CA PRO A 108 -12.77 0.61 -7.96
C PRO A 108 -12.81 2.01 -8.54
N LYS A 109 -13.28 2.95 -7.73
CA LYS A 109 -13.32 4.36 -8.07
C LYS A 109 -12.70 5.16 -6.96
N PRO A 110 -12.05 6.28 -7.26
CA PRO A 110 -11.51 7.13 -6.20
C PRO A 110 -12.62 7.58 -5.26
N GLN A 111 -12.35 7.46 -3.98
CA GLN A 111 -13.28 7.85 -2.93
C GLN A 111 -12.57 8.78 -1.96
N GLN A 112 -13.35 9.49 -1.19
CA GLN A 112 -12.82 10.43 -0.23
C GLN A 112 -13.32 10.08 1.17
N ILE A 113 -12.44 10.24 2.15
CA ILE A 113 -12.79 10.04 3.54
C ILE A 113 -12.06 11.09 4.36
N ALA A 114 -12.77 11.71 5.31
CA ALA A 114 -12.14 12.67 6.19
C ALA A 114 -11.08 11.96 7.04
N ILE A 115 -9.98 12.65 7.32
CA ILE A 115 -8.90 12.04 8.11
C ILE A 115 -9.40 11.57 9.47
N GLU A 116 -10.31 12.31 10.08
CA GLU A 116 -10.85 11.91 11.39
C GLU A 116 -11.66 10.62 11.30
N GLU A 117 -12.34 10.41 10.18
CA GLU A 117 -13.06 9.16 9.96
C GLU A 117 -12.11 8.03 9.64
N LEU A 118 -11.04 8.32 8.91
CA LEU A 118 -10.03 7.32 8.61
C LEU A 118 -9.40 6.78 9.89
N LYS A 119 -9.15 7.64 10.86
CA LYS A 119 -8.55 7.22 12.12
C LYS A 119 -9.38 6.20 12.86
N LYS A 120 -10.68 6.18 12.63
CA LYS A 120 -11.57 5.19 13.24
C LYS A 120 -11.47 3.82 12.58
N ALA A 121 -11.09 3.78 11.31
CA ALA A 121 -11.01 2.54 10.55
C ALA A 121 -9.58 2.06 10.34
N TRP A 122 -8.59 2.83 10.75
CA TRP A 122 -7.17 2.56 10.43
C TRP A 122 -6.32 2.73 11.69
N LEU A 123 -5.51 1.72 11.97
CA LEU A 123 -4.63 1.73 13.15
C LEU A 123 -3.24 2.25 12.84
N GLY A 124 -3.04 2.83 11.66
CA GLY A 124 -1.73 3.32 11.27
C GLY A 124 -0.87 2.32 10.53
N GLU A 125 -1.42 1.18 10.19
CA GLU A 125 -0.65 0.14 9.50
C GLU A 125 -0.59 0.39 8.01
N ILE A 126 0.64 0.40 7.47
CA ILE A 126 0.84 0.49 6.02
C ILE A 126 1.82 -0.58 5.58
N ILE A 127 1.76 -0.91 4.30
CA ILE A 127 2.75 -1.80 3.69
C ILE A 127 3.66 -0.92 2.85
N LEU A 128 4.86 -0.67 3.36
CA LEU A 128 5.87 0.07 2.61
C LEU A 128 6.49 -0.85 1.58
N ILE A 129 6.53 -0.41 0.34
CA ILE A 129 7.05 -1.22 -0.76
C ILE A 129 8.11 -0.44 -1.51
N LYS A 130 9.23 -1.11 -1.81
CA LYS A 130 10.29 -0.57 -2.65
C LYS A 130 10.78 -1.68 -3.56
N PRO A 131 11.22 -1.34 -4.77
CA PRO A 131 11.89 -2.35 -5.59
C PRO A 131 13.20 -2.75 -4.93
N LYS A 132 13.59 -4.00 -5.09
CA LYS A 132 14.89 -4.44 -4.59
C LYS A 132 15.96 -3.78 -5.43
N LEU A 133 16.86 -3.08 -4.77
CA LEU A 133 17.97 -2.44 -5.46
C LEU A 133 19.04 -3.46 -5.74
N LYS A 134 19.75 -3.24 -6.85
CA LYS A 134 20.80 -4.15 -7.22
C LYS A 134 22.09 -3.77 -6.54
N LEU A 135 22.77 -4.79 -6.05
CA LEU A 135 24.13 -4.65 -5.58
C LEU A 135 24.31 -3.45 -4.64
N PHE A 136 25.19 -2.56 -5.09
CA PHE A 136 25.67 -1.49 -4.23
C PHE A 136 24.62 -0.50 -3.83
N GLU A 137 23.52 -0.43 -4.54
CA GLU A 137 22.49 0.54 -4.23
C GLU A 137 21.73 0.20 -2.95
N GLU A 138 21.81 -1.03 -2.54
CA GLU A 138 21.12 -1.43 -1.34
C GLU A 138 21.73 -0.88 -0.09
N THR A 139 22.95 -0.43 -0.19
CA THR A 139 23.72 -0.24 1.01
C THR A 139 23.22 0.86 1.89
N SER A 140 23.15 2.05 1.40
CA SER A 140 22.97 3.14 2.34
C SER A 140 21.56 3.69 2.40
N GLU A 141 21.09 4.25 1.33
CA GLU A 141 19.85 4.98 1.46
C GLU A 141 18.70 4.06 1.79
N PHE A 142 18.81 2.80 1.47
CA PHE A 142 17.73 1.91 1.75
C PHE A 142 17.46 1.80 3.24
N SER A 143 18.52 1.70 4.00
CA SER A 143 18.34 1.49 5.42
C SER A 143 17.91 2.76 6.13
N ILE A 144 18.39 3.90 5.72
CA ILE A 144 18.17 5.10 6.48
C ILE A 144 17.05 5.94 5.95
N SER A 145 17.20 6.46 4.77
CA SER A 145 16.21 7.40 4.30
C SER A 145 14.87 6.74 4.09
N TRP A 146 14.85 5.47 3.80
CA TRP A 146 13.58 4.80 3.60
C TRP A 146 12.81 4.59 4.90
N LEU A 147 13.50 4.23 5.97
CA LEU A 147 12.83 3.97 7.23
C LEU A 147 12.65 5.21 8.07
N ILE A 148 13.56 6.10 7.95
CA ILE A 148 13.60 7.25 8.82
C ILE A 148 13.40 8.54 8.06
N GLY A 149 13.49 8.46 6.78
CA GLY A 149 13.46 9.62 5.95
C GLY A 149 12.31 10.53 6.25
N GLU A 150 11.38 9.98 6.88
CA GLU A 150 10.24 10.69 7.27
C GLU A 150 10.37 11.22 8.66
N MET A 151 11.42 11.00 9.29
CA MET A 151 11.61 11.47 10.66
C MET A 151 12.55 12.62 10.70
#